data_5524337b530cc0ecf22f5a556d228e81
#
_entry.id   5524337b530cc0ecf22f5a556d228e81
#
_cell.length_a   1.000
_cell.length_b   1.000
_cell.length_c   1.000
_cell.angle_alpha   90.00
_cell.angle_beta   90.00
_cell.angle_gamma   90.00
#
_symmetry.space_group_name_H-M   'P 1'
#
loop_
_entity.id
_entity.type
_entity.pdbx_description
1 polymer ?
#
loop_
_entity_poly.entity_id
_entity_poly.type
_entity_poly.pdbx_seq_one_letter_code
_entity_poly.pdbx_strand_id
1 'polypeptide(L)'
;MYCIKCGVELADSEKKCPLCGTVVYHPELNTGKGTPPYPKNAKINDKVSHSGVLFIVTMLFLIPIIVSLICDFELNGKFGWSLHTVGGIVLSYIIIALPMWFQRPNPVIFVSADFCAVGLFVWLVSILTEGKWFLPFAFPLIGGVFVIVITVITLVRYVRRGHLYVFGGAFIAVGAFAMLIEFLAAITFCEFTMFIWSLYPLTACFIIGAMLVVIAICKPLKRSLSKMFFI
;
A
#
# COMPACT_ATOMS: atom_id res chain seq x y z
N MET A 1 7.88 -42.56 -30.60
CA MET A 1 8.02 -43.94 -30.07
C MET A 1 6.85 -44.32 -29.19
N TYR A 2 6.61 -45.63 -28.98
CA TYR A 2 5.48 -46.10 -28.14
C TYR A 2 5.98 -46.79 -26.86
N CYS A 3 5.24 -46.59 -25.78
CA CYS A 3 5.54 -47.27 -24.50
C CYS A 3 5.20 -48.76 -24.61
N ILE A 4 6.15 -49.67 -24.32
CA ILE A 4 5.97 -51.09 -24.39
C ILE A 4 4.91 -51.62 -23.40
N LYS A 5 4.69 -50.93 -22.27
CA LYS A 5 3.78 -51.35 -21.21
C LYS A 5 2.36 -50.84 -21.36
N CYS A 6 2.15 -49.62 -21.77
CA CYS A 6 0.81 -49.00 -21.87
C CYS A 6 0.41 -48.53 -23.28
N GLY A 7 1.26 -48.69 -24.30
CA GLY A 7 0.97 -48.41 -25.69
C GLY A 7 0.82 -46.93 -26.04
N VAL A 8 1.09 -46.02 -25.14
CA VAL A 8 0.98 -44.58 -25.39
C VAL A 8 2.11 -44.11 -26.28
N GLU A 9 1.77 -43.21 -27.22
CA GLU A 9 2.77 -42.57 -28.05
C GLU A 9 3.56 -41.53 -27.23
N LEU A 10 4.86 -41.67 -27.28
CA LEU A 10 5.81 -40.83 -26.53
C LEU A 10 6.64 -40.00 -27.50
N ALA A 11 6.96 -38.81 -27.11
CA ALA A 11 7.95 -37.99 -27.82
C ALA A 11 9.31 -38.69 -27.79
N ASP A 12 10.12 -38.54 -28.84
CA ASP A 12 11.44 -39.17 -28.96
C ASP A 12 12.46 -38.69 -27.93
N SER A 13 12.15 -37.64 -27.21
CA SER A 13 12.98 -37.07 -26.12
C SER A 13 12.70 -37.66 -24.74
N GLU A 14 11.60 -38.42 -24.59
CA GLU A 14 11.18 -38.95 -23.28
C GLU A 14 11.96 -40.19 -22.85
N LYS A 15 12.52 -40.14 -21.64
CA LYS A 15 13.26 -41.26 -21.03
C LYS A 15 12.39 -42.16 -20.18
N LYS A 16 11.21 -41.70 -19.78
CA LYS A 16 10.23 -42.45 -18.97
C LYS A 16 8.83 -42.12 -19.45
N CYS A 17 7.99 -43.15 -19.51
CA CYS A 17 6.58 -42.94 -19.80
C CYS A 17 5.90 -42.14 -18.67
N PRO A 18 5.23 -41.01 -18.96
CA PRO A 18 4.57 -40.19 -17.92
C PRO A 18 3.34 -40.89 -17.30
N LEU A 19 2.75 -41.87 -17.99
CA LEU A 19 1.58 -42.61 -17.49
C LEU A 19 1.90 -43.80 -16.60
N CYS A 20 2.88 -44.62 -16.97
CA CYS A 20 3.17 -45.86 -16.25
C CYS A 20 4.58 -45.90 -15.60
N GLY A 21 5.36 -44.84 -15.74
CA GLY A 21 6.69 -44.72 -15.17
C GLY A 21 7.77 -45.66 -15.76
N THR A 22 7.41 -46.47 -16.78
CA THR A 22 8.32 -47.40 -17.41
C THR A 22 9.45 -46.67 -18.13
N VAL A 23 10.69 -47.08 -17.88
CA VAL A 23 11.85 -46.53 -18.60
C VAL A 23 11.80 -46.99 -20.04
N VAL A 24 11.89 -46.04 -20.97
CA VAL A 24 11.86 -46.32 -22.40
C VAL A 24 13.28 -46.32 -22.92
N TYR A 25 13.67 -47.41 -23.54
CA TYR A 25 14.95 -47.55 -24.19
C TYR A 25 14.78 -47.80 -25.68
N HIS A 26 15.40 -46.98 -26.51
CA HIS A 26 15.44 -47.17 -27.94
C HIS A 26 16.91 -47.15 -28.41
N PRO A 27 17.41 -48.22 -29.02
CA PRO A 27 18.84 -48.33 -29.34
C PRO A 27 19.32 -47.31 -30.40
N GLU A 28 18.43 -46.84 -31.28
CA GLU A 28 18.76 -45.90 -32.36
C GLU A 28 18.49 -44.42 -32.00
N LEU A 29 17.67 -44.17 -31.00
CA LEU A 29 17.35 -42.81 -30.58
C LEU A 29 18.32 -42.38 -29.46
N ASN A 30 19.26 -41.55 -29.83
CA ASN A 30 20.22 -40.97 -28.91
C ASN A 30 19.52 -39.86 -28.09
N THR A 31 18.81 -40.25 -27.02
CA THR A 31 18.07 -39.34 -26.13
C THR A 31 18.94 -38.33 -25.37
N GLY A 32 20.16 -38.18 -25.80
CA GLY A 32 21.20 -37.64 -24.96
C GLY A 32 21.75 -36.26 -25.30
N LYS A 33 21.31 -35.50 -26.31
CA LYS A 33 21.86 -34.13 -26.53
C LYS A 33 21.08 -33.32 -27.54
N GLY A 34 19.80 -33.56 -27.76
CA GLY A 34 18.99 -32.61 -28.50
C GLY A 34 18.79 -31.35 -27.65
N THR A 35 19.25 -30.19 -28.10
CA THR A 35 18.73 -28.93 -27.59
C THR A 35 17.22 -28.98 -27.67
N PRO A 36 16.50 -28.75 -26.58
CA PRO A 36 15.03 -28.76 -26.61
C PRO A 36 14.56 -27.83 -27.70
N PRO A 37 13.59 -28.25 -28.57
CA PRO A 37 13.11 -27.48 -29.72
C PRO A 37 12.47 -26.14 -29.33
N TYR A 38 12.14 -25.98 -28.06
CA TYR A 38 11.73 -24.71 -27.50
C TYR A 38 12.90 -24.10 -26.76
N PRO A 39 13.25 -22.82 -27.02
CA PRO A 39 14.15 -22.13 -26.15
C PRO A 39 13.58 -22.29 -24.73
N LYS A 40 14.38 -22.83 -23.79
CA LYS A 40 14.02 -22.74 -22.38
C LYS A 40 13.56 -21.32 -22.23
N ASN A 41 12.27 -21.10 -21.86
CA ASN A 41 11.78 -19.79 -21.56
C ASN A 41 12.81 -19.20 -20.60
N ALA A 42 13.82 -18.55 -21.14
CA ALA A 42 14.53 -17.55 -20.42
C ALA A 42 13.35 -16.66 -20.00
N LYS A 43 12.90 -16.83 -18.74
CA LYS A 43 12.19 -15.75 -18.09
C LYS A 43 13.11 -14.60 -18.39
N ILE A 44 12.72 -13.79 -19.38
CA ILE A 44 13.27 -12.47 -19.55
C ILE A 44 12.86 -11.83 -18.23
N ASN A 45 13.65 -12.11 -17.21
CA ASN A 45 13.71 -11.29 -16.02
C ASN A 45 14.44 -10.03 -16.52
N ASP A 46 13.78 -9.30 -17.41
CA ASP A 46 13.98 -7.89 -17.52
C ASP A 46 13.57 -7.33 -16.15
N LYS A 47 14.50 -7.49 -15.21
CA LYS A 47 14.41 -6.78 -13.95
C LYS A 47 14.40 -5.33 -14.37
N VAL A 48 13.20 -4.75 -14.37
CA VAL A 48 13.02 -3.33 -14.59
C VAL A 48 14.07 -2.66 -13.70
N SER A 49 14.99 -1.93 -14.31
CA SER A 49 16.08 -1.30 -13.58
C SER A 49 15.45 -0.32 -12.59
N HIS A 50 15.52 -0.65 -11.29
CA HIS A 50 15.01 0.23 -10.23
C HIS A 50 15.57 1.65 -10.38
N SER A 51 16.83 1.78 -10.74
CA SER A 51 17.48 3.09 -10.99
C SER A 51 16.86 3.84 -12.16
N GLY A 52 16.46 3.13 -13.24
CA GLY A 52 15.84 3.77 -14.40
C GLY A 52 14.44 4.30 -14.08
N VAL A 53 13.64 3.51 -13.36
CA VAL A 53 12.30 3.96 -12.92
C VAL A 53 12.42 5.14 -11.96
N LEU A 54 13.33 5.08 -11.01
CA LEU A 54 13.56 6.15 -10.03
C LEU A 54 14.00 7.45 -10.72
N PHE A 55 14.87 7.36 -11.74
CA PHE A 55 15.27 8.51 -12.53
C PHE A 55 14.07 9.15 -13.25
N ILE A 56 13.21 8.34 -13.90
CA ILE A 56 12.02 8.84 -14.58
C ILE A 56 11.07 9.53 -13.59
N VAL A 57 10.81 8.89 -12.43
CA VAL A 57 9.98 9.47 -11.37
C VAL A 57 10.55 10.80 -10.89
N THR A 58 11.86 10.86 -10.62
CA THR A 58 12.52 12.11 -10.17
C THR A 58 12.37 13.22 -11.20
N MET A 59 12.59 12.94 -12.49
CA MET A 59 12.42 13.93 -13.54
C MET A 59 10.96 14.39 -13.67
N LEU A 60 10.00 13.49 -13.53
CA LEU A 60 8.57 13.82 -13.57
C LEU A 60 8.16 14.79 -12.45
N PHE A 61 8.72 14.63 -11.25
CA PHE A 61 8.47 15.52 -10.12
C PHE A 61 9.24 16.85 -10.20
N LEU A 62 10.40 16.85 -10.83
CA LEU A 62 11.23 18.05 -10.96
C LEU A 62 10.64 19.09 -11.92
N ILE A 63 9.98 18.64 -12.98
CA ILE A 63 9.31 19.52 -13.95
C ILE A 63 8.30 20.47 -13.29
N PRO A 64 7.27 20.00 -12.55
CA PRO A 64 6.28 20.89 -11.93
C PRO A 64 6.89 21.79 -10.83
N ILE A 65 7.96 21.37 -10.16
CA ILE A 65 8.69 22.24 -9.23
C ILE A 65 9.25 23.44 -9.96
N ILE A 66 10.01 23.21 -11.04
CA ILE A 66 10.63 24.30 -11.82
C ILE A 66 9.55 25.23 -12.41
N VAL A 67 8.51 24.64 -13.01
CA VAL A 67 7.42 25.41 -13.62
C VAL A 67 6.70 26.28 -12.59
N SER A 68 6.36 25.75 -11.40
CA SER A 68 5.70 26.51 -10.35
C SER A 68 6.54 27.66 -9.81
N LEU A 69 7.86 27.47 -9.66
CA LEU A 69 8.79 28.51 -9.23
C LEU A 69 8.91 29.63 -10.27
N ILE A 70 9.04 29.28 -11.56
CA ILE A 70 9.12 30.25 -12.64
C ILE A 70 7.82 31.05 -12.74
N CYS A 71 6.66 30.40 -12.74
CA CYS A 71 5.36 31.06 -12.82
C CYS A 71 5.14 32.03 -11.66
N ASP A 72 5.49 31.65 -10.44
CA ASP A 72 5.28 32.54 -9.27
C ASP A 72 6.22 33.73 -9.33
N PHE A 73 7.46 33.55 -9.74
CA PHE A 73 8.43 34.62 -9.90
C PHE A 73 8.01 35.63 -10.99
N GLU A 74 7.54 35.14 -12.15
CA GLU A 74 7.07 35.99 -13.26
C GLU A 74 5.79 36.76 -12.92
N LEU A 75 4.84 36.12 -12.20
CA LEU A 75 3.57 36.73 -11.89
C LEU A 75 3.62 37.69 -10.70
N ASN A 76 4.37 37.35 -9.66
CA ASN A 76 4.35 38.02 -8.37
C ASN A 76 5.65 38.74 -8.01
N GLY A 77 6.75 38.47 -8.71
CA GLY A 77 8.09 38.98 -8.37
C GLY A 77 8.64 38.46 -7.03
N LYS A 78 7.92 37.57 -6.35
CA LYS A 78 8.24 36.97 -5.04
C LYS A 78 7.76 35.55 -4.99
N PHE A 79 8.45 34.71 -4.21
CA PHE A 79 8.01 33.34 -3.94
C PHE A 79 6.92 33.37 -2.84
N GLY A 80 5.67 33.15 -3.22
CA GLY A 80 4.53 33.15 -2.32
C GLY A 80 3.83 31.79 -2.34
N TRP A 81 2.91 31.59 -3.29
CA TRP A 81 2.15 30.35 -3.41
C TRP A 81 2.99 29.15 -3.90
N SER A 82 4.08 29.40 -4.62
CA SER A 82 4.99 28.35 -5.10
C SER A 82 5.59 27.54 -3.97
N LEU A 83 5.87 28.12 -2.81
CA LEU A 83 6.41 27.41 -1.65
C LEU A 83 5.44 26.33 -1.15
N HIS A 84 4.14 26.59 -1.17
CA HIS A 84 3.12 25.59 -0.79
C HIS A 84 3.08 24.46 -1.83
N THR A 85 3.11 24.82 -3.12
CA THR A 85 3.08 23.85 -4.22
C THR A 85 4.33 22.97 -4.22
N VAL A 86 5.51 23.58 -4.12
CA VAL A 86 6.78 22.84 -4.05
C VAL A 86 6.81 21.94 -2.84
N GLY A 87 6.38 22.41 -1.67
CA GLY A 87 6.29 21.59 -0.46
C GLY A 87 5.38 20.36 -0.66
N GLY A 88 4.21 20.52 -1.28
CA GLY A 88 3.30 19.42 -1.60
C GLY A 88 3.88 18.43 -2.62
N ILE A 89 4.60 18.93 -3.64
CA ILE A 89 5.27 18.08 -4.64
C ILE A 89 6.41 17.28 -3.99
N VAL A 90 7.22 17.92 -3.14
CA VAL A 90 8.32 17.25 -2.40
C VAL A 90 7.75 16.20 -1.44
N LEU A 91 6.66 16.50 -0.73
CA LEU A 91 5.97 15.53 0.11
C LEU A 91 5.51 14.32 -0.70
N SER A 92 4.85 14.55 -1.84
CA SER A 92 4.39 13.48 -2.73
C SER A 92 5.56 12.64 -3.27
N TYR A 93 6.68 13.29 -3.58
CA TYR A 93 7.90 12.60 -3.98
C TYR A 93 8.46 11.72 -2.87
N ILE A 94 8.51 12.20 -1.63
CA ILE A 94 8.96 11.41 -0.48
C ILE A 94 8.09 10.16 -0.34
N ILE A 95 6.77 10.28 -0.33
CA ILE A 95 5.83 9.16 -0.16
C ILE A 95 6.01 8.10 -1.26
N ILE A 96 6.22 8.53 -2.51
CA ILE A 96 6.30 7.61 -3.66
C ILE A 96 7.72 7.07 -3.86
N ALA A 97 8.73 7.92 -3.81
CA ALA A 97 10.09 7.55 -4.16
C ALA A 97 10.86 6.89 -3.00
N LEU A 98 10.56 7.26 -1.74
CA LEU A 98 11.27 6.73 -0.58
C LEU A 98 11.21 5.19 -0.50
N PRO A 99 10.06 4.52 -0.64
CA PRO A 99 10.00 3.06 -0.65
C PRO A 99 10.75 2.42 -1.83
N MET A 100 10.86 3.13 -2.97
CA MET A 100 11.56 2.64 -4.16
C MET A 100 13.08 2.67 -4.02
N TRP A 101 13.63 3.46 -3.09
CA TRP A 101 15.07 3.50 -2.85
C TRP A 101 15.61 2.26 -2.14
N PHE A 102 14.73 1.52 -1.47
CA PHE A 102 15.10 0.37 -0.65
C PHE A 102 14.67 -0.95 -1.28
N GLN A 103 15.53 -1.95 -1.29
CA GLN A 103 15.23 -3.27 -1.85
C GLN A 103 14.24 -4.08 -1.00
N ARG A 104 14.16 -3.81 0.30
CA ARG A 104 13.25 -4.46 1.26
C ARG A 104 12.60 -3.43 2.18
N PRO A 105 11.57 -2.74 1.72
CA PRO A 105 10.91 -1.72 2.53
C PRO A 105 10.17 -2.35 3.72
N ASN A 106 10.46 -1.88 4.93
CA ASN A 106 9.69 -2.21 6.13
C ASN A 106 8.52 -1.21 6.23
N PRO A 107 7.25 -1.64 6.06
CA PRO A 107 6.11 -0.72 6.00
C PRO A 107 5.97 0.14 7.28
N VAL A 108 6.33 -0.40 8.43
CA VAL A 108 6.26 0.34 9.70
C VAL A 108 7.19 1.57 9.69
N ILE A 109 8.43 1.42 9.19
CA ILE A 109 9.41 2.53 9.17
C ILE A 109 9.01 3.57 8.12
N PHE A 110 8.57 3.12 6.92
CA PHE A 110 8.19 4.05 5.85
C PHE A 110 6.93 4.84 6.18
N VAL A 111 5.91 4.19 6.73
CA VAL A 111 4.71 4.88 7.18
C VAL A 111 5.05 5.90 8.28
N SER A 112 5.93 5.57 9.22
CA SER A 112 6.37 6.53 10.23
C SER A 112 7.12 7.73 9.61
N ALA A 113 7.99 7.49 8.62
CA ALA A 113 8.68 8.54 7.90
C ALA A 113 7.72 9.44 7.10
N ASP A 114 6.73 8.83 6.44
CA ASP A 114 5.70 9.56 5.68
C ASP A 114 4.87 10.46 6.59
N PHE A 115 4.45 9.99 7.77
CA PHE A 115 3.73 10.81 8.74
C PHE A 115 4.59 11.95 9.31
N CYS A 116 5.90 11.72 9.53
CA CYS A 116 6.82 12.80 9.89
C CYS A 116 6.92 13.84 8.77
N ALA A 117 7.02 13.41 7.51
CA ALA A 117 7.06 14.31 6.36
C ALA A 117 5.77 15.12 6.21
N VAL A 118 4.60 14.48 6.40
CA VAL A 118 3.30 15.17 6.44
C VAL A 118 3.25 16.20 7.56
N GLY A 119 3.71 15.84 8.76
CA GLY A 119 3.77 16.76 9.90
C GLY A 119 4.64 17.98 9.63
N LEU A 120 5.82 17.77 9.04
CA LEU A 120 6.73 18.85 8.64
C LEU A 120 6.12 19.75 7.56
N PHE A 121 5.46 19.17 6.58
CA PHE A 121 4.79 19.92 5.53
C PHE A 121 3.65 20.79 6.07
N VAL A 122 2.79 20.24 6.92
CA VAL A 122 1.68 21.01 7.53
C VAL A 122 2.21 22.09 8.47
N TRP A 123 3.31 21.81 9.17
CA TRP A 123 4.01 22.83 9.98
C TRP A 123 4.56 23.96 9.11
N LEU A 124 5.19 23.64 7.95
CA LEU A 124 5.64 24.64 6.98
C LEU A 124 4.47 25.50 6.50
N VAL A 125 3.34 24.91 6.13
CA VAL A 125 2.12 25.63 5.71
C VAL A 125 1.64 26.57 6.82
N SER A 126 1.65 26.10 8.09
CA SER A 126 1.25 26.94 9.22
C SER A 126 2.15 28.16 9.40
N ILE A 127 3.48 28.02 9.17
CA ILE A 127 4.41 29.15 9.20
C ILE A 127 4.15 30.12 8.07
N LEU A 128 3.96 29.62 6.84
CA LEU A 128 3.73 30.45 5.65
C LEU A 128 2.39 31.20 5.71
N THR A 129 1.40 30.66 6.40
CA THR A 129 0.09 31.28 6.61
C THR A 129 0.00 32.10 7.90
N GLU A 130 1.11 32.23 8.65
CA GLU A 130 1.16 32.87 9.98
C GLU A 130 0.11 32.34 10.96
N GLY A 131 -0.35 31.10 10.74
CA GLY A 131 -1.41 30.46 11.52
C GLY A 131 -0.89 29.80 12.79
N LYS A 132 -1.59 29.97 13.92
CA LYS A 132 -1.28 29.29 15.20
C LYS A 132 -2.07 28.00 15.39
N TRP A 133 -2.66 27.45 14.33
CA TRP A 133 -3.55 26.27 14.38
C TRP A 133 -2.81 24.92 14.33
N PHE A 134 -1.51 24.90 14.03
CA PHE A 134 -0.75 23.67 13.90
C PHE A 134 -0.75 22.85 15.20
N LEU A 135 -0.32 23.46 16.31
CA LEU A 135 -0.19 22.76 17.60
C LEU A 135 -1.54 22.31 18.20
N PRO A 136 -2.60 23.17 18.24
CA PRO A 136 -3.84 22.76 18.87
C PRO A 136 -4.69 21.83 18.00
N PHE A 137 -4.56 21.89 16.68
CA PHE A 137 -5.42 21.15 15.77
C PHE A 137 -4.68 20.13 14.91
N ALA A 138 -3.72 20.57 14.07
CA ALA A 138 -3.09 19.70 13.09
C ALA A 138 -2.21 18.62 13.71
N PHE A 139 -1.43 18.95 14.72
CA PHE A 139 -0.52 18.01 15.38
C PHE A 139 -1.26 16.82 16.02
N PRO A 140 -2.29 17.00 16.87
CA PRO A 140 -3.03 15.88 17.42
C PRO A 140 -3.83 15.13 16.35
N LEU A 141 -4.28 15.79 15.27
CA LEU A 141 -4.95 15.15 14.15
C LEU A 141 -4.02 14.18 13.42
N ILE A 142 -2.85 14.65 13.00
CA ILE A 142 -1.83 13.83 12.30
C ILE A 142 -1.36 12.70 13.23
N GLY A 143 -1.09 13.00 14.49
CA GLY A 143 -0.67 12.02 15.48
C GLY A 143 -1.71 10.93 15.74
N GLY A 144 -2.98 11.30 15.83
CA GLY A 144 -4.06 10.33 16.03
C GLY A 144 -4.26 9.40 14.83
N VAL A 145 -4.25 9.94 13.61
CA VAL A 145 -4.29 9.12 12.39
C VAL A 145 -3.07 8.19 12.33
N PHE A 146 -1.87 8.72 12.62
CA PHE A 146 -0.64 7.93 12.68
C PHE A 146 -0.77 6.74 13.63
N VAL A 147 -1.24 6.96 14.86
CA VAL A 147 -1.39 5.89 15.87
C VAL A 147 -2.36 4.82 15.38
N ILE A 148 -3.48 5.20 14.77
CA ILE A 148 -4.45 4.24 14.22
C ILE A 148 -3.81 3.42 13.10
N VAL A 149 -3.20 4.07 12.12
CA VAL A 149 -2.59 3.41 10.95
C VAL A 149 -1.46 2.49 11.35
N ILE A 150 -0.52 2.96 12.19
CA ILE A 150 0.63 2.17 12.61
C ILE A 150 0.20 0.96 13.44
N THR A 151 -0.83 1.12 14.28
CA THR A 151 -1.42 0.01 15.06
C THR A 151 -2.01 -1.05 14.14
N VAL A 152 -2.80 -0.65 13.14
CA VAL A 152 -3.39 -1.56 12.16
C VAL A 152 -2.31 -2.31 11.39
N ILE A 153 -1.31 -1.60 10.84
CA ILE A 153 -0.21 -2.21 10.08
C ILE A 153 0.56 -3.21 10.95
N THR A 154 0.87 -2.82 12.19
CA THR A 154 1.60 -3.67 13.12
C THR A 154 0.79 -4.92 13.46
N LEU A 155 -0.49 -4.78 13.80
CA LEU A 155 -1.36 -5.91 14.12
C LEU A 155 -1.55 -6.84 12.92
N VAL A 156 -1.79 -6.33 11.71
CA VAL A 156 -1.92 -7.15 10.50
C VAL A 156 -0.64 -7.90 10.19
N ARG A 157 0.53 -7.31 10.45
CA ARG A 157 1.82 -7.95 10.19
C ARG A 157 2.19 -9.02 11.22
N TYR A 158 1.91 -8.79 12.50
CA TYR A 158 2.31 -9.70 13.58
C TYR A 158 1.24 -10.73 13.94
N VAL A 159 -0.04 -10.42 13.74
CA VAL A 159 -1.16 -11.32 14.04
C VAL A 159 -1.50 -12.16 12.81
N ARG A 160 -1.07 -13.42 12.78
CA ARG A 160 -1.29 -14.34 11.64
C ARG A 160 -2.76 -14.76 11.44
N ARG A 161 -3.60 -14.67 12.47
CA ARG A 161 -5.02 -15.08 12.42
C ARG A 161 -5.87 -14.03 13.14
N GLY A 162 -6.97 -13.62 12.50
CA GLY A 162 -7.91 -12.68 13.14
C GLY A 162 -7.89 -11.28 12.57
N HIS A 163 -7.49 -11.10 11.31
CA HIS A 163 -7.51 -9.78 10.64
C HIS A 163 -8.87 -9.07 10.73
N LEU A 164 -9.98 -9.83 10.76
CA LEU A 164 -11.32 -9.26 10.93
C LEU A 164 -11.51 -8.51 12.26
N TYR A 165 -10.89 -9.00 13.36
CA TYR A 165 -10.91 -8.28 14.64
C TYR A 165 -10.11 -6.97 14.56
N VAL A 166 -8.96 -7.00 13.87
CA VAL A 166 -8.12 -5.83 13.70
C VAL A 166 -8.86 -4.76 12.89
N PHE A 167 -9.48 -5.14 11.78
CA PHE A 167 -10.26 -4.20 10.97
C PHE A 167 -11.51 -3.70 11.70
N GLY A 168 -12.23 -4.58 12.42
CA GLY A 168 -13.38 -4.19 13.24
C GLY A 168 -12.99 -3.16 14.30
N GLY A 169 -11.89 -3.40 15.03
CA GLY A 169 -11.36 -2.46 16.01
C GLY A 169 -10.90 -1.15 15.37
N ALA A 170 -10.27 -1.21 14.19
CA ALA A 170 -9.83 -0.03 13.44
C ALA A 170 -11.02 0.87 13.03
N PHE A 171 -12.13 0.28 12.54
CA PHE A 171 -13.34 1.04 12.23
C PHE A 171 -13.90 1.75 13.45
N ILE A 172 -13.99 1.06 14.59
CA ILE A 172 -14.46 1.68 15.85
C ILE A 172 -13.53 2.82 16.27
N ALA A 173 -12.20 2.63 16.16
CA ALA A 173 -11.21 3.66 16.49
C ALA A 173 -11.33 4.89 15.58
N VAL A 174 -11.55 4.69 14.27
CA VAL A 174 -11.76 5.79 13.30
C VAL A 174 -13.05 6.55 13.64
N GLY A 175 -14.13 5.86 14.00
CA GLY A 175 -15.37 6.51 14.43
C GLY A 175 -15.18 7.36 15.70
N ALA A 176 -14.48 6.82 16.71
CA ALA A 176 -14.16 7.54 17.93
C ALA A 176 -13.24 8.76 17.65
N PHE A 177 -12.30 8.59 16.71
CA PHE A 177 -11.41 9.66 16.29
C PHE A 177 -12.16 10.82 15.60
N ALA A 178 -13.25 10.55 14.88
CA ALA A 178 -14.10 11.59 14.31
C ALA A 178 -14.67 12.53 15.38
N MET A 179 -15.06 12.02 16.55
CA MET A 179 -15.49 12.86 17.69
C MET A 179 -14.34 13.76 18.20
N LEU A 180 -13.12 13.19 18.25
CA LEU A 180 -11.96 13.97 18.69
C LEU A 180 -11.63 15.08 17.70
N ILE A 181 -11.79 14.85 16.39
CA ILE A 181 -11.62 15.87 15.36
C ILE A 181 -12.59 17.04 15.59
N GLU A 182 -13.88 16.76 15.78
CA GLU A 182 -14.89 17.79 16.02
C GLU A 182 -14.60 18.58 17.30
N PHE A 183 -14.21 17.89 18.37
CA PHE A 183 -13.82 18.54 19.64
C PHE A 183 -12.62 19.46 19.46
N LEU A 184 -11.57 19.03 18.78
CA LEU A 184 -10.38 19.85 18.51
C LEU A 184 -10.71 21.06 17.61
N ALA A 185 -11.57 20.86 16.60
CA ALA A 185 -12.02 21.93 15.74
C ALA A 185 -12.82 22.98 16.52
N ALA A 186 -13.75 22.55 17.38
CA ALA A 186 -14.55 23.43 18.23
C ALA A 186 -13.66 24.29 19.15
N ILE A 187 -12.65 23.70 19.77
CA ILE A 187 -11.71 24.44 20.65
C ILE A 187 -10.84 25.40 19.85
N THR A 188 -10.37 24.99 18.67
CA THR A 188 -9.40 25.79 17.89
C THR A 188 -10.03 26.94 17.17
N PHE A 189 -11.24 26.72 16.60
CA PHE A 189 -11.95 27.72 15.78
C PHE A 189 -13.11 28.41 16.48
N CYS A 190 -13.31 28.14 17.79
CA CYS A 190 -14.35 28.73 18.63
C CYS A 190 -15.79 28.53 18.11
N GLU A 191 -16.03 27.47 17.36
CA GLU A 191 -17.37 27.10 16.93
C GLU A 191 -18.01 26.13 17.93
N PHE A 192 -18.94 26.63 18.74
CA PHE A 192 -19.65 25.88 19.79
C PHE A 192 -20.79 24.97 19.24
N THR A 193 -20.56 24.24 18.16
CA THR A 193 -21.49 23.23 17.68
C THR A 193 -20.91 21.83 18.01
N MET A 194 -21.01 21.44 19.30
CA MET A 194 -20.46 20.16 19.73
C MET A 194 -21.29 18.96 19.22
N PHE A 195 -20.63 17.98 18.65
CA PHE A 195 -21.13 16.63 18.34
C PHE A 195 -22.35 16.59 17.39
N ILE A 196 -22.39 17.44 16.37
CA ILE A 196 -23.47 17.42 15.39
C ILE A 196 -23.14 16.46 14.23
N TRP A 197 -22.00 16.63 13.60
CA TRP A 197 -21.64 15.84 12.42
C TRP A 197 -20.85 14.58 12.75
N SER A 198 -20.09 14.54 13.85
CA SER A 198 -19.26 13.38 14.22
C SER A 198 -20.06 12.15 14.65
N LEU A 199 -21.31 12.33 15.08
CA LEU A 199 -22.21 11.24 15.43
C LEU A 199 -22.54 10.34 14.23
N TYR A 200 -22.65 10.90 13.02
CA TYR A 200 -22.93 10.11 11.81
C TYR A 200 -21.80 9.14 11.46
N PRO A 201 -20.53 9.59 11.27
CA PRO A 201 -19.43 8.67 11.03
C PRO A 201 -19.16 7.75 12.21
N LEU A 202 -19.38 8.19 13.47
CA LEU A 202 -19.23 7.33 14.63
C LEU A 202 -20.20 6.14 14.58
N THR A 203 -21.50 6.41 14.38
CA THR A 203 -22.53 5.35 14.33
C THR A 203 -22.30 4.40 13.16
N ALA A 204 -21.98 4.92 11.97
CA ALA A 204 -21.67 4.11 10.79
C ALA A 204 -20.45 3.21 11.03
N CYS A 205 -19.35 3.78 11.50
CA CYS A 205 -18.11 3.04 11.78
C CYS A 205 -18.31 2.02 12.92
N PHE A 206 -19.09 2.36 13.94
CA PHE A 206 -19.40 1.44 15.04
C PHE A 206 -20.22 0.24 14.56
N ILE A 207 -21.26 0.44 13.74
CA ILE A 207 -22.06 -0.63 13.17
C ILE A 207 -21.22 -1.55 12.29
N ILE A 208 -20.42 -0.97 11.39
CA ILE A 208 -19.52 -1.75 10.52
C ILE A 208 -18.48 -2.52 11.34
N GLY A 209 -17.86 -1.86 12.31
CA GLY A 209 -16.87 -2.47 13.19
C GLY A 209 -17.44 -3.61 14.02
N ALA A 210 -18.63 -3.40 14.63
CA ALA A 210 -19.34 -4.43 15.38
C ALA A 210 -19.74 -5.60 14.48
N MET A 211 -20.22 -5.36 13.28
CA MET A 211 -20.53 -6.40 12.28
C MET A 211 -19.31 -7.25 11.96
N LEU A 212 -18.15 -6.64 11.71
CA LEU A 212 -16.90 -7.36 11.43
C LEU A 212 -16.46 -8.21 12.62
N VAL A 213 -16.59 -7.71 13.84
CA VAL A 213 -16.28 -8.46 15.07
C VAL A 213 -17.23 -9.64 15.24
N VAL A 214 -18.53 -9.46 15.03
CA VAL A 214 -19.52 -10.55 15.08
C VAL A 214 -19.21 -11.63 14.03
N ILE A 215 -18.90 -11.25 12.79
CA ILE A 215 -18.46 -12.19 11.74
C ILE A 215 -17.20 -12.94 12.17
N ALA A 216 -16.26 -12.28 12.83
CA ALA A 216 -15.03 -12.89 13.30
C ALA A 216 -15.26 -13.93 14.40
N ILE A 217 -16.24 -13.71 15.29
CA ILE A 217 -16.65 -14.63 16.40
C ILE A 217 -17.43 -15.81 15.85
N CYS A 218 -18.37 -15.58 14.93
CA CYS A 218 -19.27 -16.61 14.40
C CYS A 218 -18.59 -17.49 13.35
N LYS A 219 -18.03 -18.62 13.76
CA LYS A 219 -17.37 -19.61 12.88
C LYS A 219 -18.21 -20.03 11.65
N PRO A 220 -19.54 -20.32 11.77
CA PRO A 220 -20.36 -20.72 10.63
C PRO A 220 -20.50 -19.60 9.60
N LEU A 221 -20.65 -18.36 10.05
CA LEU A 221 -20.78 -17.19 9.18
C LEU A 221 -19.48 -16.93 8.42
N LYS A 222 -18.33 -17.03 9.11
CA LYS A 222 -17.02 -16.91 8.50
C LYS A 222 -16.78 -17.97 7.41
N ARG A 223 -17.19 -19.24 7.65
CA ARG A 223 -17.07 -20.31 6.65
C ARG A 223 -17.98 -20.08 5.44
N SER A 224 -19.18 -19.57 5.66
CA SER A 224 -20.11 -19.25 4.57
C SER A 224 -19.56 -18.15 3.66
N LEU A 225 -19.04 -17.08 4.26
CA LEU A 225 -18.41 -15.97 3.53
C LEU A 225 -17.15 -16.41 2.79
N SER A 226 -16.27 -17.21 3.40
CA SER A 226 -15.06 -17.68 2.71
C SER A 226 -15.40 -18.57 1.50
N LYS A 227 -16.50 -19.34 1.54
CA LYS A 227 -16.98 -20.09 0.37
C LYS A 227 -17.52 -19.20 -0.74
N MET A 228 -18.20 -18.10 -0.38
CA MET A 228 -18.72 -17.15 -1.36
C MET A 228 -17.61 -16.38 -2.10
N PHE A 229 -16.55 -16.02 -1.40
CA PHE A 229 -15.44 -15.23 -1.94
C PHE A 229 -14.26 -16.06 -2.43
N PHE A 230 -14.34 -17.39 -2.43
CA PHE A 230 -13.28 -18.31 -2.86
C PHE A 230 -11.92 -18.08 -2.14
N ILE A 231 -11.94 -17.65 -0.89
CA ILE A 231 -10.75 -17.41 -0.05
C ILE A 231 -10.64 -18.46 1.08
#